data_f4e2aecf469059793ab9513461e0c8ee
#
_entry.id   f4e2aecf469059793ab9513461e0c8ee
#
_cell.length_a   1.000
_cell.length_b   1.000
_cell.length_c   1.000
_cell.angle_alpha   90.00
_cell.angle_beta   90.00
_cell.angle_gamma   90.00
#
_symmetry.space_group_name_H-M   'P 1'
#
loop_
_entity.id
_entity.type
_entity.pdbx_description
1 polymer ?
#
loop_
_entity_poly.entity_id
_entity_poly.type
_entity_poly.pdbx_seq_one_letter_code
_entity_poly.pdbx_strand_id
1 'polypeptide(L)'
;MQRMQVGLQDYLVEQTSAEWTLYHNDFSLCSRKVRICLHEVGFKYDSKHIDLIETGKYEVASKSFLKINPGATVPVLLNKGRPIYESHEQIKFIFNSKENLNTLEDRDVKSIDYWTDKASMVGNPVKGHKKYAGNTIGPLTFPLFTTMLKNVSILEIMKGLISH
;
A
#
# COMPACT_ATOMS: atom_id res chain seq x y z
N MET A 1 19.40 1.77 10.16
CA MET A 1 18.01 1.56 9.72
C MET A 1 17.65 2.68 8.77
N GLN A 2 17.63 2.39 7.47
CA GLN A 2 17.34 3.40 6.43
C GLN A 2 15.86 3.80 6.59
N ARG A 3 15.57 5.08 6.75
CA ARG A 3 14.18 5.56 6.80
C ARG A 3 13.53 5.25 5.45
N MET A 4 12.43 4.53 5.45
CA MET A 4 11.60 4.35 4.26
C MET A 4 11.25 5.72 3.69
N GLN A 5 11.68 5.96 2.46
CA GLN A 5 11.30 7.17 1.74
C GLN A 5 9.89 6.96 1.17
N VAL A 6 9.07 7.97 1.24
CA VAL A 6 7.72 7.97 0.66
C VAL A 6 7.83 8.19 -0.85
N GLY A 7 6.99 7.52 -1.63
CA GLY A 7 6.97 7.66 -3.09
C GLY A 7 7.89 6.68 -3.82
N LEU A 8 8.24 7.03 -5.07
CA LEU A 8 9.09 6.22 -5.94
C LEU A 8 10.53 6.17 -5.40
N GLN A 9 11.07 4.96 -5.37
CA GLN A 9 12.45 4.73 -4.99
C GLN A 9 13.35 4.59 -6.23
N ASP A 10 14.63 4.84 -6.08
CA ASP A 10 15.63 4.78 -7.14
C ASP A 10 16.31 3.40 -7.28
N TYR A 11 15.93 2.43 -6.46
CA TYR A 11 16.46 1.06 -6.48
C TYR A 11 15.43 0.03 -6.94
N LEU A 12 15.92 -1.10 -7.46
CA LEU A 12 15.11 -2.25 -7.84
C LEU A 12 14.94 -3.21 -6.66
N VAL A 13 13.72 -3.67 -6.43
CA VAL A 13 13.42 -4.75 -5.48
C VAL A 13 13.11 -6.06 -6.19
N GLU A 14 12.76 -5.99 -7.47
CA GLU A 14 12.44 -7.14 -8.29
C GLU A 14 12.88 -6.89 -9.74
N GLN A 15 13.44 -7.92 -10.39
CA GLN A 15 13.61 -7.91 -11.84
C GLN A 15 12.34 -8.44 -12.49
N THR A 16 11.66 -7.62 -13.27
CA THR A 16 10.41 -7.94 -13.94
C THR A 16 10.36 -7.34 -15.33
N SER A 17 9.72 -8.05 -16.26
CA SER A 17 9.34 -7.51 -17.57
C SER A 17 8.04 -6.73 -17.54
N ALA A 18 7.26 -6.84 -16.46
CA ALA A 18 6.03 -6.11 -16.31
C ALA A 18 6.33 -4.62 -16.03
N GLU A 19 5.60 -3.75 -16.69
CA GLU A 19 5.68 -2.32 -16.41
C GLU A 19 5.16 -1.98 -15.02
N TRP A 20 4.07 -2.66 -14.61
CA TRP A 20 3.43 -2.47 -13.33
C TRP A 20 3.25 -3.79 -12.61
N THR A 21 3.61 -3.86 -11.33
CA THR A 21 3.33 -4.98 -10.43
C THR A 21 2.74 -4.43 -9.14
N LEU A 22 1.62 -4.99 -8.68
CA LEU A 22 0.98 -4.57 -7.44
C LEU A 22 0.98 -5.70 -6.42
N TYR A 23 1.68 -5.51 -5.33
CA TYR A 23 1.57 -6.31 -4.13
C TYR A 23 0.43 -5.75 -3.28
N HIS A 24 -0.61 -6.53 -3.06
CA HIS A 24 -1.84 -6.07 -2.43
C HIS A 24 -2.50 -7.13 -1.58
N ASN A 25 -3.48 -6.69 -0.80
CA ASN A 25 -4.38 -7.58 -0.07
C ASN A 25 -5.83 -7.12 -0.27
N ASP A 26 -6.76 -8.06 -0.38
CA ASP A 26 -8.16 -7.76 -0.70
C ASP A 26 -8.92 -7.06 0.43
N PHE A 27 -8.53 -7.28 1.69
CA PHE A 27 -9.11 -6.58 2.83
C PHE A 27 -8.54 -5.18 3.06
N SER A 28 -7.37 -4.89 2.50
CA SER A 28 -6.74 -3.58 2.66
C SER A 28 -7.44 -2.49 1.85
N LEU A 29 -8.00 -1.49 2.54
CA LEU A 29 -8.58 -0.30 1.89
C LEU A 29 -7.56 0.45 1.03
N CYS A 30 -6.32 0.54 1.51
CA CYS A 30 -5.24 1.17 0.76
C CYS A 30 -4.95 0.42 -0.55
N SER A 31 -4.97 -0.93 -0.51
CA SER A 31 -4.81 -1.74 -1.71
C SER A 31 -5.98 -1.58 -2.69
N ARG A 32 -7.21 -1.53 -2.16
CA ARG A 32 -8.42 -1.36 -2.99
C ARG A 32 -8.37 -0.06 -3.80
N LYS A 33 -8.02 1.07 -3.16
CA LYS A 33 -7.99 2.36 -3.88
C LYS A 33 -6.92 2.38 -4.98
N VAL A 34 -5.78 1.72 -4.80
CA VAL A 34 -4.74 1.62 -5.84
C VAL A 34 -5.20 0.72 -6.98
N ARG A 35 -5.86 -0.41 -6.69
CA ARG A 35 -6.45 -1.28 -7.71
C ARG A 35 -7.50 -0.54 -8.55
N ILE A 36 -8.41 0.20 -7.89
CA ILE A 36 -9.40 1.02 -8.58
C ILE A 36 -8.70 2.02 -9.50
N CYS A 37 -7.70 2.73 -8.99
CA CYS A 37 -6.97 3.73 -9.78
C CYS A 37 -6.32 3.11 -11.02
N LEU A 38 -5.61 1.99 -10.89
CA LEU A 38 -5.00 1.27 -12.03
C LEU A 38 -6.04 0.86 -13.06
N HIS A 39 -7.20 0.38 -12.60
CA HIS A 39 -8.31 -0.02 -13.46
C HIS A 39 -8.90 1.18 -14.21
N GLU A 40 -9.20 2.29 -13.52
CA GLU A 40 -9.77 3.51 -14.10
C GLU A 40 -8.86 4.13 -15.17
N VAL A 41 -7.54 4.12 -14.95
CA VAL A 41 -6.60 4.61 -15.96
C VAL A 41 -6.31 3.59 -17.06
N GLY A 42 -6.78 2.33 -16.92
CA GLY A 42 -6.61 1.27 -17.90
C GLY A 42 -5.20 0.67 -17.93
N PHE A 43 -4.42 0.78 -16.87
CA PHE A 43 -3.11 0.15 -16.80
C PHE A 43 -3.22 -1.33 -16.49
N LYS A 44 -2.54 -2.16 -17.30
CA LYS A 44 -2.36 -3.59 -16.99
C LYS A 44 -1.24 -3.74 -15.98
N TYR A 45 -1.44 -4.63 -15.02
CA TYR A 45 -0.45 -4.89 -13.97
C TYR A 45 -0.45 -6.36 -13.55
N ASP A 46 0.70 -6.84 -13.13
CA ASP A 46 0.84 -8.12 -12.46
C ASP A 46 0.32 -8.00 -11.03
N SER A 47 -0.67 -8.81 -10.69
CA SER A 47 -1.30 -8.81 -9.37
C SER A 47 -0.66 -9.86 -8.48
N LYS A 48 -0.11 -9.44 -7.33
CA LYS A 48 0.50 -10.32 -6.34
C LYS A 48 -0.22 -10.15 -5.01
N HIS A 49 -1.05 -11.13 -4.67
CA HIS A 49 -1.75 -11.15 -3.38
C HIS A 49 -0.76 -11.45 -2.24
N ILE A 50 -0.86 -10.70 -1.15
CA ILE A 50 -0.08 -10.88 0.09
C ILE A 50 -1.05 -11.11 1.23
N ASP A 51 -0.91 -12.27 1.87
CA ASP A 51 -1.69 -12.61 3.05
C ASP A 51 -1.32 -11.71 4.23
N LEU A 52 -2.31 -11.07 4.84
CA LEU A 52 -2.12 -10.33 6.08
C LEU A 52 -2.26 -11.28 7.27
N ILE A 53 -3.49 -11.77 7.50
CA ILE A 53 -3.79 -12.72 8.57
C ILE A 53 -4.92 -13.70 8.19
N GLU A 54 -5.50 -13.55 7.01
CA GLU A 54 -6.71 -14.27 6.60
C GLU A 54 -6.48 -15.78 6.49
N THR A 55 -5.28 -16.22 6.11
CA THR A 55 -4.90 -17.65 6.13
C THR A 55 -3.92 -17.99 7.24
N GLY A 56 -3.57 -17.03 8.10
CA GLY A 56 -2.64 -17.22 9.21
C GLY A 56 -1.17 -17.14 8.86
N LYS A 57 -0.82 -16.82 7.61
CA LYS A 57 0.59 -16.79 7.17
C LYS A 57 1.34 -15.52 7.53
N TYR A 58 0.63 -14.40 7.67
CA TYR A 58 1.21 -13.08 7.96
C TYR A 58 2.38 -12.72 7.04
N GLU A 59 2.16 -12.87 5.72
CA GLU A 59 3.21 -12.76 4.70
C GLU A 59 3.89 -11.38 4.64
N VAL A 60 3.21 -10.32 5.06
CA VAL A 60 3.80 -8.96 5.10
C VAL A 60 5.07 -8.89 5.94
N ALA A 61 5.21 -9.80 6.88
CA ALA A 61 6.35 -9.86 7.77
C ALA A 61 7.37 -10.94 7.34
N SER A 62 7.16 -11.65 6.22
CA SER A 62 8.10 -12.63 5.70
C SER A 62 9.39 -11.99 5.21
N LYS A 63 10.51 -12.73 5.30
CA LYS A 63 11.82 -12.26 4.78
C LYS A 63 11.78 -11.89 3.29
N SER A 64 10.97 -12.61 2.51
CA SER A 64 10.80 -12.33 1.08
C SER A 64 10.09 -10.99 0.86
N PHE A 65 8.98 -10.73 1.57
CA PHE A 65 8.25 -9.50 1.41
C PHE A 65 8.96 -8.29 2.03
N LEU A 66 9.69 -8.47 3.14
CA LEU A 66 10.50 -7.40 3.75
C LEU A 66 11.63 -6.89 2.84
N LYS A 67 12.08 -7.69 1.86
CA LYS A 67 13.00 -7.20 0.82
C LYS A 67 12.30 -6.25 -0.17
N ILE A 68 11.00 -6.42 -0.37
CA ILE A 68 10.19 -5.58 -1.25
C ILE A 68 9.74 -4.34 -0.50
N ASN A 69 9.23 -4.52 0.73
CA ASN A 69 8.80 -3.43 1.59
C ASN A 69 9.23 -3.65 3.05
N PRO A 70 10.33 -3.00 3.48
CA PRO A 70 10.78 -3.07 4.87
C PRO A 70 9.75 -2.57 5.89
N GLY A 71 8.73 -1.82 5.45
CA GLY A 71 7.63 -1.33 6.29
C GLY A 71 6.56 -2.37 6.59
N ALA A 72 6.65 -3.59 6.03
CA ALA A 72 5.70 -4.68 6.24
C ALA A 72 4.23 -4.26 6.00
N THR A 73 3.99 -3.45 4.99
CA THR A 73 2.65 -2.93 4.65
C THR A 73 2.29 -3.17 3.20
N VAL A 74 1.00 -3.28 2.91
CA VAL A 74 0.45 -3.27 1.56
C VAL A 74 -0.48 -2.06 1.39
N PRO A 75 -0.60 -1.52 0.16
CA PRO A 75 -0.01 -1.99 -1.09
C PRO A 75 1.44 -1.52 -1.30
N VAL A 76 2.15 -2.28 -2.15
CA VAL A 76 3.38 -1.80 -2.80
C VAL A 76 3.15 -1.86 -4.30
N LEU A 77 3.31 -0.73 -4.97
CA LEU A 77 3.28 -0.65 -6.42
C LEU A 77 4.71 -0.63 -6.94
N LEU A 78 5.01 -1.50 -7.89
CA LEU A 78 6.28 -1.42 -8.62
C LEU A 78 6.05 -0.82 -9.99
N ASN A 79 6.91 0.12 -10.39
CA ASN A 79 7.06 0.53 -11.76
C ASN A 79 8.40 0.04 -12.29
N LYS A 80 8.36 -0.91 -13.23
CA LYS A 80 9.55 -1.56 -13.78
C LYS A 80 10.50 -2.08 -12.70
N GLY A 81 9.94 -2.70 -11.64
CA GLY A 81 10.68 -3.25 -10.50
C GLY A 81 11.11 -2.26 -9.42
N ARG A 82 10.86 -0.96 -9.60
CA ARG A 82 11.13 0.08 -8.59
C ARG A 82 9.92 0.27 -7.69
N PRO A 83 10.06 0.18 -6.37
CA PRO A 83 8.91 0.30 -5.48
C PRO A 83 8.48 1.74 -5.28
N ILE A 84 7.17 1.91 -5.18
CA ILE A 84 6.50 3.15 -4.80
C ILE A 84 5.78 2.86 -3.49
N TYR A 85 6.17 3.54 -2.44
CA TYR A 85 5.57 3.37 -1.12
C TYR A 85 4.54 4.45 -0.86
N GLU A 86 3.59 4.15 0.02
CA GLU A 86 2.42 4.95 0.37
C GLU A 86 1.38 5.04 -0.75
N SER A 87 0.19 4.54 -0.46
CA SER A 87 -0.88 4.40 -1.45
C SER A 87 -1.30 5.72 -2.11
N HIS A 88 -1.11 6.85 -1.45
CA HIS A 88 -1.40 8.16 -2.04
C HIS A 88 -0.38 8.54 -3.10
N GLU A 89 0.88 8.29 -2.83
CA GLU A 89 1.96 8.53 -3.78
C GLU A 89 1.86 7.59 -4.98
N GLN A 90 1.44 6.33 -4.73
CA GLN A 90 1.15 5.37 -5.81
C GLN A 90 0.07 5.91 -6.75
N ILE A 91 -1.04 6.42 -6.20
CA ILE A 91 -2.13 6.99 -6.99
C ILE A 91 -1.65 8.21 -7.77
N LYS A 92 -0.94 9.14 -7.12
CA LYS A 92 -0.36 10.32 -7.80
C LYS A 92 0.56 9.91 -8.94
N PHE A 93 1.42 8.92 -8.71
CA PHE A 93 2.35 8.42 -9.71
C PHE A 93 1.62 7.78 -10.91
N ILE A 94 0.57 6.97 -10.65
CA ILE A 94 -0.27 6.37 -11.70
C ILE A 94 -0.89 7.46 -12.57
N PHE A 95 -1.52 8.48 -11.96
CA PHE A 95 -2.13 9.58 -12.70
C PHE A 95 -1.12 10.36 -13.53
N ASN A 96 0.04 10.67 -12.95
CA ASN A 96 1.09 11.41 -13.66
C ASN A 96 1.75 10.60 -14.78
N SER A 97 1.64 9.26 -14.74
CA SER A 97 2.19 8.38 -15.77
C SER A 97 1.28 8.22 -16.98
N LYS A 98 0.02 8.66 -16.91
CA LYS A 98 -0.91 8.61 -18.03
C LYS A 98 -0.84 9.92 -18.81
N GLU A 99 -0.41 9.84 -20.05
CA GLU A 99 -0.48 10.96 -20.99
C GLU A 99 -1.94 11.43 -21.13
N ASN A 100 -2.17 12.73 -21.14
CA ASN A 100 -3.48 13.39 -21.28
C ASN A 100 -4.38 13.48 -20.01
N LEU A 101 -3.94 13.08 -18.82
CA LEU A 101 -4.65 13.43 -17.58
C LEU A 101 -4.21 14.78 -16.98
N ASN A 102 -3.21 15.42 -17.55
CA ASN A 102 -2.65 16.71 -17.08
C ASN A 102 -3.54 17.94 -17.40
N THR A 103 -4.85 17.72 -17.60
CA THR A 103 -5.83 18.80 -17.86
C THR A 103 -6.52 19.31 -16.60
N LEU A 104 -6.07 18.89 -15.41
CA LEU A 104 -6.62 19.38 -14.17
C LEU A 104 -6.19 20.83 -13.92
N GLU A 105 -7.15 21.69 -13.62
CA GLU A 105 -6.85 23.07 -13.19
C GLU A 105 -6.11 23.05 -11.85
N ASP A 106 -5.29 24.06 -11.58
CA ASP A 106 -4.55 24.21 -10.30
C ASP A 106 -5.45 24.12 -9.06
N ARG A 107 -6.69 24.58 -9.19
CA ARG A 107 -7.72 24.49 -8.15
C ARG A 107 -8.04 23.03 -7.82
N ASP A 108 -8.18 22.20 -8.83
CA ASP A 108 -8.54 20.78 -8.67
C ASP A 108 -7.39 20.00 -8.07
N VAL A 109 -6.16 20.29 -8.47
CA VAL A 109 -4.95 19.70 -7.88
C VAL A 109 -4.87 20.01 -6.39
N LYS A 110 -5.08 21.26 -5.97
CA LYS A 110 -5.11 21.65 -4.55
C LYS A 110 -6.21 20.93 -3.76
N SER A 111 -7.39 20.78 -4.37
CA SER A 111 -8.51 20.06 -3.75
C SER A 111 -8.20 18.57 -3.60
N ILE A 112 -7.63 17.95 -4.63
CA ILE A 112 -7.20 16.54 -4.60
C ILE A 112 -6.14 16.33 -3.52
N ASP A 113 -5.14 17.18 -3.43
CA ASP A 113 -4.10 17.10 -2.41
C ASP A 113 -4.67 17.24 -0.99
N TYR A 114 -5.58 18.19 -0.80
CA TYR A 114 -6.24 18.38 0.49
C TYR A 114 -7.00 17.12 0.93
N TRP A 115 -7.86 16.57 0.07
CA TRP A 115 -8.65 15.39 0.41
C TRP A 115 -7.79 14.12 0.52
N THR A 116 -6.73 14.01 -0.29
CA THR A 116 -5.77 12.92 -0.21
C THR A 116 -5.06 12.92 1.13
N ASP A 117 -4.59 14.08 1.60
CA ASP A 117 -3.98 14.22 2.92
C ASP A 117 -4.97 13.90 4.06
N LYS A 118 -6.24 14.30 3.93
CA LYS A 118 -7.30 13.97 4.88
C LYS A 118 -7.61 12.47 4.96
N ALA A 119 -7.59 11.79 3.83
CA ALA A 119 -7.82 10.36 3.73
C ALA A 119 -6.57 9.52 4.09
N SER A 120 -5.44 10.15 4.37
CA SER A 120 -4.20 9.44 4.69
C SER A 120 -4.30 8.67 6.01
N MET A 121 -3.87 7.41 5.98
CA MET A 121 -3.77 6.55 7.16
C MET A 121 -2.58 6.92 8.05
N VAL A 122 -1.52 7.46 7.45
CA VAL A 122 -0.23 7.70 8.13
C VAL A 122 -0.04 9.16 8.55
N GLY A 123 -0.84 10.07 8.04
CA GLY A 123 -0.68 11.50 8.24
C GLY A 123 0.58 12.06 7.55
N ASN A 124 0.80 13.34 7.66
CA ASN A 124 1.99 14.01 7.16
C ASN A 124 2.62 14.88 8.27
N PRO A 125 3.66 14.40 8.95
CA PRO A 125 4.27 15.12 10.06
C PRO A 125 4.93 16.43 9.63
N VAL A 126 5.40 16.55 8.40
CA VAL A 126 6.02 17.78 7.87
C VAL A 126 4.98 18.88 7.69
N LYS A 127 3.77 18.51 7.26
CA LYS A 127 2.63 19.44 7.12
C LYS A 127 1.82 19.59 8.40
N GLY A 128 2.21 18.93 9.49
CA GLY A 128 1.45 18.94 10.76
C GLY A 128 0.11 18.20 10.68
N HIS A 129 -0.13 17.41 9.64
CA HIS A 129 -1.38 16.68 9.46
C HIS A 129 -1.43 15.45 10.36
N LYS A 130 -2.52 15.32 11.12
CA LYS A 130 -2.78 14.15 11.95
C LYS A 130 -3.29 12.98 11.10
N LYS A 131 -3.20 11.76 11.65
CA LYS A 131 -3.72 10.51 11.05
C LYS A 131 -5.26 10.45 11.12
N TYR A 132 -5.97 11.26 10.38
CA TYR A 132 -7.43 11.33 10.50
C TYR A 132 -8.12 9.99 10.20
N ALA A 133 -7.87 9.42 9.04
CA ALA A 133 -8.48 8.15 8.62
C ALA A 133 -7.99 6.97 9.46
N GLY A 134 -6.70 6.92 9.80
CA GLY A 134 -6.13 5.87 10.65
C GLY A 134 -6.73 5.85 12.05
N ASN A 135 -7.05 7.00 12.62
CA ASN A 135 -7.69 7.09 13.93
C ASN A 135 -9.13 6.58 13.92
N THR A 136 -9.81 6.61 12.79
CA THR A 136 -11.20 6.14 12.66
C THR A 136 -11.25 4.68 12.22
N ILE A 137 -10.47 4.30 11.21
CA ILE A 137 -10.49 2.97 10.61
C ILE A 137 -9.83 1.93 11.53
N GLY A 138 -8.75 2.29 12.21
CA GLY A 138 -8.06 1.39 13.13
C GLY A 138 -8.99 0.75 14.17
N PRO A 139 -9.75 1.54 14.96
CA PRO A 139 -10.71 0.99 15.91
C PRO A 139 -11.81 0.16 15.26
N LEU A 140 -12.28 0.51 14.06
CA LEU A 140 -13.32 -0.25 13.36
C LEU A 140 -12.82 -1.60 12.81
N THR A 141 -11.53 -1.70 12.48
CA THR A 141 -10.94 -2.96 11.99
C THR A 141 -10.54 -3.91 13.11
N PHE A 142 -10.35 -3.41 14.33
CA PHE A 142 -9.94 -4.25 15.48
C PHE A 142 -10.86 -5.44 15.74
N PRO A 143 -12.22 -5.32 15.76
CA PRO A 143 -13.10 -6.46 15.92
C PRO A 143 -12.98 -7.49 14.80
N LEU A 144 -12.73 -7.04 13.56
CA LEU A 144 -12.51 -7.92 12.41
C LEU A 144 -11.24 -8.75 12.63
N PHE A 145 -10.12 -8.11 12.95
CA PHE A 145 -8.86 -8.80 13.21
C PHE A 145 -8.95 -9.77 14.40
N THR A 146 -9.62 -9.39 15.47
CA THR A 146 -9.81 -10.29 16.62
C THR A 146 -10.67 -11.51 16.26
N THR A 147 -11.65 -11.37 15.38
CA THR A 147 -12.46 -12.47 14.89
C THR A 147 -11.64 -13.40 13.99
N MET A 148 -10.82 -12.84 13.11
CA MET A 148 -9.94 -13.63 12.24
C MET A 148 -8.90 -14.39 13.06
N LEU A 149 -8.26 -13.74 14.05
CA LEU A 149 -7.28 -14.37 14.95
C LEU A 149 -7.88 -15.55 15.77
N LYS A 150 -9.17 -15.54 16.10
CA LYS A 150 -9.82 -16.66 16.78
C LYS A 150 -9.85 -17.95 15.93
N ASN A 151 -9.81 -17.81 14.61
CA ASN A 151 -9.84 -18.92 13.66
C ASN A 151 -8.44 -19.37 13.21
N VAL A 152 -7.40 -18.67 13.66
CA VAL A 152 -6.00 -18.99 13.33
C VAL A 152 -5.36 -19.68 14.54
N SER A 153 -4.69 -20.80 14.33
CA SER A 153 -4.01 -21.49 15.42
C SER A 153 -2.82 -20.66 15.94
N ILE A 154 -2.61 -20.70 17.25
CA ILE A 154 -1.46 -20.01 17.88
C ILE A 154 -0.15 -20.49 17.27
N LEU A 155 -0.07 -21.78 16.89
CA LEU A 155 1.12 -22.36 16.23
C LEU A 155 1.40 -21.71 14.86
N GLU A 156 0.39 -21.33 14.11
CA GLU A 156 0.57 -20.65 12.81
C GLU A 156 0.96 -19.19 12.99
N ILE A 157 0.38 -18.51 13.98
CA ILE A 157 0.83 -17.15 14.35
C ILE A 157 2.30 -17.18 14.78
N MET A 158 2.67 -18.15 15.61
CA MET A 158 4.07 -18.32 16.06
C MET A 158 5.01 -18.67 14.90
N LYS A 159 4.60 -19.52 13.95
CA LYS A 159 5.38 -19.79 12.74
C LYS A 159 5.58 -18.53 11.90
N GLY A 160 4.54 -17.71 11.74
CA GLY A 160 4.63 -16.40 11.08
C GLY A 160 5.65 -15.48 11.76
N LEU A 161 5.65 -15.41 13.09
CA LEU A 161 6.57 -14.60 13.88
C LEU A 161 8.01 -15.13 13.91
N ILE A 162 8.20 -16.46 13.88
CA ILE A 162 9.52 -17.12 13.95
C ILE A 162 10.18 -17.21 12.56
N SER A 163 9.44 -17.08 11.48
CA SER A 163 9.97 -17.05 10.11
C SER A 163 10.69 -15.73 9.75
N HIS A 164 10.94 -14.88 10.74
CA HIS A 164 11.59 -13.57 10.62
C HIS A 164 13.05 -13.56 10.92
#